data_72da4e76c3996d324b455c1ffb1a2aaf
#
_entry.id   72da4e76c3996d324b455c1ffb1a2aaf
#
_cell.length_a   1.000
_cell.length_b   1.000
_cell.length_c   1.000
_cell.angle_alpha   90.00
_cell.angle_beta   90.00
_cell.angle_gamma   90.00
#
_symmetry.space_group_name_H-M   'P 1'
#
loop_
_entity.id
_entity.type
_entity.pdbx_description
1 polymer ?
#
loop_
_entity_poly.entity_id
_entity_poly.type
_entity_poly.pdbx_seq_one_letter_code
_entity_poly.pdbx_strand_id
1 'polypeptide(L)'
;MIRNGQRSHVHLQKEGKMAYEIDFVGVGDECKKDADAIALRWKDLFGNYKIAVYDGGLQAHGEKLEQHLNQYYFDEDTEKVIDYVICSHSDSDHTSGLKNILDKFEVQALYMNRPWLYVDDIWDKVKDGRITKGSLIRRLRDEYPYINDLEEIAQDKGIPIYEAFQGTVIDGKLRILSPSKEFYLELLVESSKTPLINESADNAFSRFFKNAFQYVKNLI
;
A
#
# COMPACT_ATOMS: atom_id res chain seq x y z
N MET A 1 -15.33 15.33 26.90
CA MET A 1 -16.32 15.05 25.83
C MET A 1 -15.54 14.50 24.65
N ILE A 2 -15.49 13.18 24.54
CA ILE A 2 -14.82 12.49 23.43
C ILE A 2 -15.77 12.58 22.23
N ARG A 3 -15.41 13.36 21.21
CA ARG A 3 -16.12 13.32 19.94
C ARG A 3 -15.82 11.97 19.27
N ASN A 4 -16.85 11.15 19.15
CA ASN A 4 -16.79 9.89 18.41
C ASN A 4 -16.20 10.13 17.01
N GLY A 5 -15.11 9.44 16.69
CA GLY A 5 -14.58 9.38 15.34
C GLY A 5 -15.70 8.98 14.37
N GLN A 6 -15.92 9.78 13.35
CA GLN A 6 -16.96 9.48 12.35
C GLN A 6 -16.57 8.20 11.62
N ARG A 7 -17.35 7.17 11.82
CA ARG A 7 -17.26 5.90 11.09
C ARG A 7 -18.03 6.07 9.77
N SER A 8 -17.34 6.09 8.66
CA SER A 8 -18.00 6.03 7.35
C SER A 8 -18.18 4.56 6.98
N HIS A 9 -19.37 4.00 7.30
CA HIS A 9 -19.74 2.65 6.89
C HIS A 9 -20.40 2.65 5.52
N VAL A 10 -19.90 1.84 4.61
CA VAL A 10 -20.62 1.46 3.41
C VAL A 10 -21.03 -0.01 3.55
N HIS A 11 -22.26 -0.22 3.99
CA HIS A 11 -22.82 -1.56 4.11
C HIS A 11 -23.64 -1.89 2.86
N LEU A 12 -23.14 -2.76 2.01
CA LEU A 12 -23.84 -3.26 0.84
C LEU A 12 -24.42 -4.65 1.14
N GLN A 13 -25.61 -4.71 1.74
CA GLN A 13 -26.37 -5.94 1.85
C GLN A 13 -27.39 -6.05 0.71
N LYS A 14 -27.26 -7.13 -0.10
CA LYS A 14 -28.35 -7.69 -0.88
C LYS A 14 -28.55 -9.14 -0.44
N GLU A 15 -29.78 -9.50 -0.10
CA GLU A 15 -30.15 -10.85 0.30
C GLU A 15 -29.58 -11.90 -0.66
N GLY A 16 -28.81 -12.87 -0.11
CA GLY A 16 -28.25 -14.00 -0.84
C GLY A 16 -26.93 -13.75 -1.59
N LYS A 17 -26.27 -12.57 -1.47
CA LYS A 17 -24.98 -12.26 -2.08
C LYS A 17 -23.95 -11.80 -1.06
N MET A 18 -22.67 -12.00 -1.39
CA MET A 18 -21.50 -11.72 -0.56
C MET A 18 -21.63 -10.36 0.15
N ALA A 19 -21.51 -10.41 1.48
CA ALA A 19 -21.39 -9.19 2.29
C ALA A 19 -19.94 -8.69 2.19
N TYR A 20 -19.79 -7.43 1.85
CA TYR A 20 -18.53 -6.68 1.95
C TYR A 20 -18.68 -5.65 3.05
N GLU A 21 -17.63 -5.45 3.81
CA GLU A 21 -17.50 -4.34 4.74
C GLU A 21 -16.20 -3.61 4.43
N ILE A 22 -16.26 -2.28 4.39
CA ILE A 22 -15.11 -1.42 4.13
C ILE A 22 -15.20 -0.27 5.13
N ASP A 23 -14.19 -0.19 5.99
CA ASP A 23 -14.07 0.85 7.00
C ASP A 23 -12.91 1.77 6.67
N PHE A 24 -13.19 3.05 6.47
CA PHE A 24 -12.18 4.10 6.42
C PHE A 24 -11.89 4.52 7.86
N VAL A 25 -10.70 4.21 8.33
CA VAL A 25 -10.29 4.50 9.71
C VAL A 25 -9.74 5.92 9.78
N GLY A 26 -10.35 6.77 10.60
CA GLY A 26 -9.95 8.16 10.76
C GLY A 26 -8.59 8.28 11.44
N VAL A 27 -7.54 8.44 10.67
CA VAL A 27 -6.14 8.48 11.14
C VAL A 27 -5.43 9.82 10.94
N GLY A 28 -6.12 10.87 10.47
CA GLY A 28 -5.51 12.17 10.10
C GLY A 28 -5.62 13.30 11.11
N ASP A 29 -6.63 13.30 11.98
CA ASP A 29 -7.08 14.50 12.72
C ASP A 29 -6.08 15.08 13.76
N GLU A 30 -5.20 14.26 14.34
CA GLU A 30 -4.32 14.70 15.42
C GLU A 30 -3.01 15.30 14.93
N CYS A 31 -2.58 14.96 13.73
CA CYS A 31 -1.28 15.36 13.18
C CYS A 31 -1.36 16.49 12.15
N LYS A 32 -2.56 16.99 11.82
CA LYS A 32 -2.80 17.94 10.72
C LYS A 32 -2.25 17.46 9.36
N LYS A 33 -2.14 16.16 9.20
CA LYS A 33 -1.74 15.50 7.96
C LYS A 33 -2.85 14.52 7.59
N ASP A 34 -3.21 14.52 6.34
CA ASP A 34 -4.08 13.51 5.77
C ASP A 34 -3.31 12.17 5.75
N ALA A 35 -4.01 11.08 5.98
CA ALA A 35 -3.45 9.74 5.95
C ALA A 35 -4.57 8.73 5.69
N ASP A 36 -4.24 7.63 5.01
CA ASP A 36 -5.21 6.60 4.68
C ASP A 36 -4.93 5.29 5.41
N ALA A 37 -5.96 4.74 6.04
CA ALA A 37 -5.98 3.41 6.62
C ALA A 37 -7.37 2.81 6.41
N ILE A 38 -7.43 1.69 5.71
CA ILE A 38 -8.69 1.07 5.32
C ILE A 38 -8.69 -0.39 5.74
N ALA A 39 -9.70 -0.80 6.49
CA ALA A 39 -9.95 -2.19 6.82
C ALA A 39 -11.09 -2.73 5.96
N LEU A 40 -10.90 -3.93 5.43
CA LEU A 40 -11.88 -4.58 4.56
C LEU A 40 -12.12 -6.00 5.04
N ARG A 41 -13.36 -6.48 4.91
CA ARG A 41 -13.64 -7.92 5.00
C ARG A 41 -14.74 -8.34 4.03
N TRP A 42 -14.65 -9.59 3.60
CA TRP A 42 -15.67 -10.24 2.77
C TRP A 42 -15.76 -11.72 3.12
N LYS A 43 -16.81 -12.37 2.66
CA LYS A 43 -16.93 -13.82 2.78
C LYS A 43 -16.39 -14.52 1.54
N ASP A 44 -15.59 -15.56 1.77
CA ASP A 44 -15.19 -16.50 0.73
C ASP A 44 -16.38 -17.39 0.28
N LEU A 45 -16.13 -18.32 -0.62
CA LEU A 45 -17.15 -19.22 -1.14
C LEU A 45 -17.68 -20.21 -0.08
N PHE A 46 -16.94 -20.40 1.02
CA PHE A 46 -17.30 -21.29 2.13
C PHE A 46 -17.98 -20.54 3.27
N GLY A 47 -18.13 -19.22 3.16
CA GLY A 47 -18.75 -18.37 4.17
C GLY A 47 -17.78 -17.84 5.25
N ASN A 48 -16.48 -18.15 5.18
CA ASN A 48 -15.47 -17.63 6.10
C ASN A 48 -15.12 -16.19 5.75
N TYR A 49 -14.88 -15.37 6.76
CA TYR A 49 -14.40 -14.02 6.54
C TYR A 49 -12.93 -14.02 6.10
N LYS A 50 -12.65 -13.26 5.06
CA LYS A 50 -11.33 -12.81 4.63
C LYS A 50 -11.17 -11.37 5.03
N ILE A 51 -10.01 -11.04 5.61
CA ILE A 51 -9.71 -9.72 6.15
C ILE A 51 -8.52 -9.14 5.37
N ALA A 52 -8.67 -7.91 4.92
CA ALA A 52 -7.59 -7.16 4.30
C ALA A 52 -7.40 -5.79 4.96
N VAL A 53 -6.17 -5.33 4.95
CA VAL A 53 -5.78 -3.97 5.31
C VAL A 53 -5.19 -3.30 4.08
N TYR A 54 -5.71 -2.15 3.70
CA TYR A 54 -5.21 -1.33 2.60
C TYR A 54 -4.71 -0.01 3.18
N ASP A 55 -3.40 0.20 3.13
CA ASP A 55 -2.68 1.26 3.82
C ASP A 55 -2.87 1.28 5.35
N GLY A 56 -1.97 1.90 6.06
CA GLY A 56 -1.93 1.86 7.53
C GLY A 56 -1.86 3.23 8.19
N GLY A 57 -1.90 4.29 7.39
CA GLY A 57 -1.68 5.63 7.89
C GLY A 57 -0.23 5.88 8.33
N LEU A 58 -0.03 6.94 9.10
CA LEU A 58 1.24 7.23 9.75
C LEU A 58 1.54 6.18 10.85
N GLN A 59 2.80 5.99 11.17
CA GLN A 59 3.23 5.07 12.24
C GLN A 59 2.54 5.36 13.57
N ALA A 60 2.34 6.64 13.92
CA ALA A 60 1.61 7.04 15.12
C ALA A 60 0.11 6.65 15.09
N HIS A 61 -0.41 6.28 13.94
CA HIS A 61 -1.80 5.86 13.75
C HIS A 61 -1.97 4.33 13.68
N GLY A 62 -0.87 3.58 13.59
CA GLY A 62 -0.89 2.12 13.52
C GLY A 62 -1.64 1.48 14.68
N GLU A 63 -1.54 2.05 15.89
CA GLU A 63 -2.29 1.60 17.07
C GLU A 63 -3.81 1.83 16.93
N LYS A 64 -4.24 2.89 16.26
CA LYS A 64 -5.67 3.14 16.04
C LYS A 64 -6.27 2.10 15.09
N LEU A 65 -5.54 1.77 14.03
CA LEU A 65 -5.93 0.72 13.09
C LEU A 65 -5.95 -0.64 13.79
N GLU A 66 -4.95 -0.97 14.60
CA GLU A 66 -4.91 -2.18 15.42
C GLU A 66 -6.12 -2.27 16.35
N GLN A 67 -6.42 -1.19 17.09
CA GLN A 67 -7.58 -1.13 17.98
C GLN A 67 -8.90 -1.32 17.22
N HIS A 68 -9.03 -0.68 16.04
CA HIS A 68 -10.20 -0.82 15.19
C HIS A 68 -10.40 -2.28 14.74
N LEU A 69 -9.34 -2.92 14.25
CA LEU A 69 -9.37 -4.33 13.84
C LEU A 69 -9.74 -5.24 15.02
N ASN A 70 -9.10 -5.05 16.18
CA ASN A 70 -9.39 -5.83 17.38
C ASN A 70 -10.83 -5.67 17.85
N GLN A 71 -11.41 -4.49 17.70
CA GLN A 71 -12.76 -4.19 18.18
C GLN A 71 -13.86 -4.70 17.25
N TYR A 72 -13.63 -4.70 15.93
CA TYR A 72 -14.69 -4.87 14.95
C TYR A 72 -14.51 -6.04 13.99
N TYR A 73 -13.28 -6.56 13.87
CA TYR A 73 -12.95 -7.60 12.88
C TYR A 73 -12.64 -8.96 13.49
N PHE A 74 -12.25 -8.99 14.76
CA PHE A 74 -11.89 -10.22 15.46
C PHE A 74 -12.76 -10.42 16.69
N ASP A 75 -13.09 -11.67 16.98
CA ASP A 75 -13.68 -12.08 18.24
C ASP A 75 -12.56 -12.35 19.25
N GLU A 76 -12.86 -12.25 20.57
CA GLU A 76 -11.85 -12.38 21.65
C GLU A 76 -11.10 -13.73 21.61
N ASP A 77 -11.79 -14.80 21.23
CA ASP A 77 -11.29 -16.18 21.26
C ASP A 77 -10.76 -16.68 19.90
N THR A 78 -10.71 -15.82 18.87
CA THR A 78 -10.26 -16.21 17.52
C THR A 78 -8.81 -15.80 17.27
N GLU A 79 -8.11 -16.62 16.49
CA GLU A 79 -6.79 -16.25 15.97
C GLU A 79 -6.90 -15.01 15.09
N LYS A 80 -6.04 -14.02 15.35
CA LYS A 80 -6.09 -12.71 14.68
C LYS A 80 -5.28 -12.73 13.41
N VAL A 81 -5.86 -13.30 12.37
CA VAL A 81 -5.25 -13.46 11.05
C VAL A 81 -5.75 -12.38 10.10
N ILE A 82 -4.84 -11.67 9.47
CA ILE A 82 -5.09 -10.78 8.33
C ILE A 82 -4.65 -11.50 7.07
N ASP A 83 -5.59 -11.81 6.19
CA ASP A 83 -5.29 -12.55 4.96
C ASP A 83 -4.41 -11.74 4.00
N TYR A 84 -4.67 -10.43 3.88
CA TYR A 84 -3.99 -9.58 2.90
C TYR A 84 -3.66 -8.20 3.48
N VAL A 85 -2.40 -7.81 3.38
CA VAL A 85 -1.97 -6.42 3.59
C VAL A 85 -1.58 -5.85 2.23
N ILE A 86 -2.09 -4.67 1.89
CA ILE A 86 -1.87 -4.02 0.61
C ILE A 86 -1.31 -2.62 0.90
N CYS A 87 -0.13 -2.35 0.38
CA CYS A 87 0.49 -1.03 0.41
C CYS A 87 0.32 -0.37 -0.96
N SER A 88 -0.41 0.73 -1.02
CA SER A 88 -0.72 1.43 -2.27
C SER A 88 0.52 2.08 -2.89
N HIS A 89 1.33 2.74 -2.06
CA HIS A 89 2.55 3.44 -2.47
C HIS A 89 3.48 3.69 -1.27
N SER A 90 4.62 4.33 -1.51
CA SER A 90 5.73 4.41 -0.56
C SER A 90 5.67 5.57 0.44
N ASP A 91 4.63 6.41 0.41
CA ASP A 91 4.58 7.59 1.25
C ASP A 91 4.25 7.23 2.71
N SER A 92 4.84 7.95 3.65
CA SER A 92 4.80 7.61 5.07
C SER A 92 3.39 7.58 5.67
N ASP A 93 2.51 8.42 5.17
CA ASP A 93 1.12 8.58 5.59
C ASP A 93 0.18 7.45 5.10
N HIS A 94 0.71 6.53 4.32
CA HIS A 94 0.05 5.30 3.86
C HIS A 94 0.75 4.05 4.40
N THR A 95 2.08 4.05 4.37
CA THR A 95 2.90 2.85 4.55
C THR A 95 3.36 2.64 5.99
N SER A 96 3.72 3.73 6.71
CA SER A 96 4.48 3.57 7.95
C SER A 96 3.68 2.93 9.10
N GLY A 97 2.36 3.06 9.10
CA GLY A 97 1.48 2.40 10.07
C GLY A 97 1.31 0.90 9.81
N LEU A 98 1.60 0.41 8.60
CA LEU A 98 1.55 -1.02 8.28
C LEU A 98 2.57 -1.84 9.07
N LYS A 99 3.68 -1.24 9.54
CA LYS A 99 4.62 -1.91 10.45
C LYS A 99 3.90 -2.48 11.66
N ASN A 100 3.04 -1.69 12.31
CA ASN A 100 2.28 -2.14 13.47
C ASN A 100 1.39 -3.34 13.13
N ILE A 101 0.79 -3.33 11.94
CA ILE A 101 -0.06 -4.44 11.48
C ILE A 101 0.76 -5.71 11.26
N LEU A 102 1.89 -5.63 10.56
CA LEU A 102 2.78 -6.77 10.34
C LEU A 102 3.38 -7.29 11.66
N ASP A 103 3.60 -6.43 12.65
CA ASP A 103 4.16 -6.83 13.95
C ASP A 103 3.14 -7.51 14.86
N LYS A 104 1.90 -7.04 14.87
CA LYS A 104 0.87 -7.41 15.86
C LYS A 104 -0.06 -8.53 15.42
N PHE A 105 -0.17 -8.77 14.13
CA PHE A 105 -1.09 -9.77 13.58
C PHE A 105 -0.33 -10.87 12.84
N GLU A 106 -0.96 -12.03 12.72
CA GLU A 106 -0.55 -13.02 11.72
C GLU A 106 -1.01 -12.54 10.34
N VAL A 107 -0.07 -12.33 9.41
CA VAL A 107 -0.35 -11.84 8.06
C VAL A 107 -0.01 -12.93 7.06
N GLN A 108 -0.97 -13.27 6.17
CA GLN A 108 -0.80 -14.36 5.20
C GLN A 108 -0.12 -13.90 3.90
N ALA A 109 -0.30 -12.65 3.51
CA ALA A 109 0.34 -12.09 2.31
C ALA A 109 0.44 -10.57 2.36
N LEU A 110 1.56 -10.04 1.86
CA LEU A 110 1.80 -8.61 1.68
C LEU A 110 1.88 -8.28 0.19
N TYR A 111 1.11 -7.31 -0.26
CA TYR A 111 1.13 -6.78 -1.63
C TYR A 111 1.74 -5.38 -1.62
N MET A 112 2.89 -5.21 -2.27
CA MET A 112 3.57 -3.91 -2.41
C MET A 112 4.55 -3.92 -3.57
N ASN A 113 4.81 -2.77 -4.17
CA ASN A 113 5.83 -2.64 -5.20
C ASN A 113 7.17 -2.22 -4.59
N ARG A 114 8.25 -2.92 -4.95
CA ARG A 114 9.60 -2.74 -4.41
C ARG A 114 10.55 -2.16 -5.46
N PRO A 115 10.89 -0.86 -5.39
CA PRO A 115 11.67 -0.19 -6.44
C PRO A 115 12.97 -0.89 -6.83
N TRP A 116 13.68 -1.46 -5.87
CA TRP A 116 14.98 -2.11 -6.08
C TRP A 116 14.93 -3.40 -6.90
N LEU A 117 13.77 -4.02 -7.06
CA LEU A 117 13.61 -5.19 -7.93
C LEU A 117 13.63 -4.85 -9.41
N TYR A 118 13.45 -3.59 -9.76
CA TYR A 118 13.34 -3.12 -11.15
C TYR A 118 14.57 -2.36 -11.62
N VAL A 119 15.70 -2.47 -10.92
CA VAL A 119 16.95 -1.80 -11.31
C VAL A 119 17.40 -2.24 -12.70
N ASP A 120 17.21 -3.50 -13.08
CA ASP A 120 17.55 -3.98 -14.42
C ASP A 120 16.65 -3.37 -15.51
N ASP A 121 15.36 -3.21 -15.22
CA ASP A 121 14.39 -2.62 -16.15
C ASP A 121 14.66 -1.11 -16.43
N ILE A 122 15.26 -0.39 -15.48
CA ILE A 122 15.54 1.04 -15.60
C ILE A 122 17.00 1.37 -15.88
N TRP A 123 17.89 0.36 -15.92
CA TRP A 123 19.34 0.56 -15.95
C TRP A 123 19.82 1.43 -17.10
N ASP A 124 19.29 1.23 -18.29
CA ASP A 124 19.66 2.01 -19.47
C ASP A 124 19.28 3.50 -19.37
N LYS A 125 18.39 3.83 -18.46
CA LYS A 125 17.94 5.20 -18.18
C LYS A 125 18.76 5.86 -17.07
N VAL A 126 19.56 5.08 -16.31
CA VAL A 126 20.49 5.58 -15.27
C VAL A 126 21.76 6.07 -15.97
N LYS A 127 21.93 7.38 -16.05
CA LYS A 127 22.99 8.01 -16.85
C LYS A 127 24.28 8.35 -16.07
N ASP A 128 24.36 8.08 -14.77
CA ASP A 128 25.60 8.31 -14.02
C ASP A 128 26.52 7.10 -14.10
N GLY A 129 27.50 7.15 -14.98
CA GLY A 129 28.50 6.08 -15.21
C GLY A 129 29.38 5.74 -13.98
N ARG A 130 29.19 6.42 -12.84
CA ARG A 130 29.87 6.15 -11.57
C ARG A 130 29.04 5.26 -10.65
N ILE A 131 27.81 4.96 -11.00
CA ILE A 131 26.87 4.15 -10.21
C ILE A 131 26.91 2.71 -10.71
N THR A 132 26.92 1.74 -9.79
CA THR A 132 26.70 0.32 -10.08
C THR A 132 25.28 -0.09 -9.76
N LYS A 133 24.77 -1.18 -10.35
CA LYS A 133 23.44 -1.72 -10.03
C LYS A 133 23.28 -1.96 -8.52
N GLY A 134 24.31 -2.54 -7.87
CA GLY A 134 24.29 -2.80 -6.44
C GLY A 134 24.26 -1.52 -5.60
N SER A 135 24.90 -0.43 -6.04
CA SER A 135 24.81 0.87 -5.34
C SER A 135 23.45 1.54 -5.55
N LEU A 136 22.85 1.36 -6.72
CA LEU A 136 21.50 1.86 -7.00
C LEU A 136 20.46 1.13 -6.14
N ILE A 137 20.54 -0.20 -6.04
CA ILE A 137 19.68 -1.00 -5.16
C ILE A 137 19.75 -0.48 -3.72
N ARG A 138 20.94 -0.31 -3.15
CA ARG A 138 21.09 0.21 -1.78
C ARG A 138 20.47 1.59 -1.63
N ARG A 139 20.77 2.48 -2.57
CA ARG A 139 20.22 3.84 -2.55
C ARG A 139 18.70 3.86 -2.65
N LEU A 140 18.09 3.03 -3.47
CA LEU A 140 16.61 2.91 -3.52
C LEU A 140 16.04 2.42 -2.20
N ARG A 141 16.70 1.48 -1.51
CA ARG A 141 16.28 1.05 -0.16
C ARG A 141 16.36 2.20 0.85
N ASP A 142 17.42 3.00 0.80
CA ASP A 142 17.60 4.17 1.67
C ASP A 142 16.57 5.26 1.40
N GLU A 143 16.18 5.47 0.13
CA GLU A 143 15.21 6.50 -0.29
C GLU A 143 13.73 6.08 -0.08
N TYR A 144 13.47 4.77 0.05
CA TYR A 144 12.15 4.20 0.32
C TYR A 144 12.16 3.39 1.63
N PRO A 145 12.51 4.02 2.78
CA PRO A 145 12.76 3.30 4.02
C PRO A 145 11.55 2.52 4.53
N TYR A 146 10.33 3.05 4.39
CA TYR A 146 9.14 2.39 4.87
C TYR A 146 8.82 1.10 4.10
N ILE A 147 9.01 1.09 2.78
CA ILE A 147 8.86 -0.13 1.96
C ILE A 147 9.95 -1.14 2.31
N ASN A 148 11.19 -0.67 2.55
CA ASN A 148 12.29 -1.53 2.98
C ASN A 148 12.00 -2.17 4.34
N ASP A 149 11.54 -1.39 5.31
CA ASP A 149 11.14 -1.89 6.63
C ASP A 149 10.06 -2.98 6.53
N LEU A 150 9.03 -2.76 5.71
CA LEU A 150 7.97 -3.76 5.50
C LEU A 150 8.53 -5.05 4.85
N GLU A 151 9.47 -4.94 3.89
CA GLU A 151 10.12 -6.11 3.29
C GLU A 151 10.91 -6.89 4.35
N GLU A 152 11.69 -6.20 5.20
CA GLU A 152 12.48 -6.82 6.26
C GLU A 152 11.59 -7.56 7.26
N ILE A 153 10.54 -6.93 7.77
CA ILE A 153 9.58 -7.56 8.69
C ILE A 153 8.92 -8.77 8.03
N ALA A 154 8.50 -8.64 6.78
CA ALA A 154 7.85 -9.73 6.08
C ALA A 154 8.80 -10.92 5.85
N GLN A 155 10.07 -10.67 5.52
CA GLN A 155 11.09 -11.71 5.37
C GLN A 155 11.38 -12.41 6.70
N ASP A 156 11.54 -11.66 7.79
CA ASP A 156 11.82 -12.20 9.12
C ASP A 156 10.68 -13.08 9.62
N LYS A 157 9.43 -12.75 9.28
CA LYS A 157 8.23 -13.50 9.65
C LYS A 157 7.82 -14.57 8.62
N GLY A 158 8.51 -14.67 7.49
CA GLY A 158 8.16 -15.60 6.41
C GLY A 158 6.86 -15.25 5.68
N ILE A 159 6.44 -13.99 5.70
CA ILE A 159 5.26 -13.51 4.99
C ILE A 159 5.58 -13.38 3.50
N PRO A 160 4.84 -14.04 2.60
CA PRO A 160 5.05 -13.91 1.17
C PRO A 160 4.71 -12.49 0.69
N ILE A 161 5.59 -11.94 -0.17
CA ILE A 161 5.45 -10.60 -0.73
C ILE A 161 5.17 -10.69 -2.23
N TYR A 162 4.08 -10.08 -2.66
CA TYR A 162 3.66 -10.01 -4.06
C TYR A 162 3.68 -8.57 -4.56
N GLU A 163 3.95 -8.38 -5.86
CA GLU A 163 3.90 -7.07 -6.48
C GLU A 163 2.44 -6.66 -6.77
N ALA A 164 2.11 -5.40 -6.48
CA ALA A 164 0.76 -4.85 -6.58
C ALA A 164 0.56 -4.09 -7.90
N PHE A 165 0.64 -4.79 -9.04
CA PHE A 165 0.42 -4.17 -10.34
C PHE A 165 -0.99 -4.36 -10.88
N GLN A 166 -1.34 -3.49 -11.82
CA GLN A 166 -2.60 -3.56 -12.56
C GLN A 166 -2.87 -4.98 -13.07
N GLY A 167 -4.08 -5.45 -12.83
CA GLY A 167 -4.51 -6.78 -13.23
C GLY A 167 -4.32 -7.86 -12.17
N THR A 168 -3.50 -7.62 -11.13
CA THR A 168 -3.40 -8.53 -9.99
C THR A 168 -4.78 -8.69 -9.33
N VAL A 169 -5.19 -9.94 -9.14
CA VAL A 169 -6.46 -10.29 -8.50
C VAL A 169 -6.16 -11.01 -7.19
N ILE A 170 -6.65 -10.46 -6.09
CA ILE A 170 -6.49 -11.00 -4.75
C ILE A 170 -7.78 -11.74 -4.38
N ASP A 171 -7.67 -13.02 -4.06
CA ASP A 171 -8.79 -13.90 -3.66
C ASP A 171 -9.99 -13.90 -4.64
N GLY A 172 -9.77 -13.57 -5.91
CA GLY A 172 -10.86 -13.43 -6.89
C GLY A 172 -11.85 -12.29 -6.60
N LYS A 173 -11.57 -11.43 -5.63
CA LYS A 173 -12.46 -10.37 -5.13
C LYS A 173 -11.91 -8.96 -5.29
N LEU A 174 -10.66 -8.75 -4.95
CA LEU A 174 -10.00 -7.45 -5.10
C LEU A 174 -9.16 -7.46 -6.37
N ARG A 175 -9.25 -6.40 -7.15
CA ARG A 175 -8.43 -6.21 -8.34
C ARG A 175 -7.65 -4.92 -8.24
N ILE A 176 -6.33 -5.01 -8.41
CA ILE A 176 -5.46 -3.85 -8.51
C ILE A 176 -5.69 -3.20 -9.88
N LEU A 177 -6.08 -1.94 -9.88
CA LEU A 177 -6.41 -1.18 -11.10
C LEU A 177 -5.22 -0.34 -11.62
N SER A 178 -4.28 0.01 -10.75
CA SER A 178 -3.12 0.85 -11.04
C SER A 178 -2.06 0.65 -9.96
N PRO A 179 -0.76 0.89 -10.27
CA PRO A 179 -0.20 1.20 -11.58
C PRO A 179 -0.03 -0.04 -12.47
N SER A 180 0.09 0.14 -13.81
CA SER A 180 0.72 -0.89 -14.63
C SER A 180 2.22 -0.94 -14.34
N LYS A 181 2.89 -2.05 -14.67
CA LYS A 181 4.36 -2.16 -14.48
C LYS A 181 5.08 -1.06 -15.27
N GLU A 182 4.70 -0.83 -16.51
CA GLU A 182 5.29 0.17 -17.38
C GLU A 182 5.18 1.58 -16.79
N PHE A 183 3.98 1.93 -16.32
CA PHE A 183 3.74 3.23 -15.71
C PHE A 183 4.52 3.39 -14.38
N TYR A 184 4.62 2.34 -13.59
CA TYR A 184 5.43 2.35 -12.37
C TYR A 184 6.92 2.59 -12.66
N LEU A 185 7.47 1.95 -13.72
CA LEU A 185 8.85 2.15 -14.15
C LEU A 185 9.10 3.57 -14.65
N GLU A 186 8.13 4.17 -15.35
CA GLU A 186 8.20 5.58 -15.76
C GLU A 186 8.26 6.49 -14.53
N LEU A 187 7.36 6.29 -13.54
CA LEU A 187 7.35 7.05 -12.30
C LEU A 187 8.65 6.87 -11.51
N LEU A 188 9.18 5.65 -11.45
CA LEU A 188 10.42 5.36 -10.76
C LEU A 188 11.60 6.10 -11.40
N VAL A 189 11.66 6.17 -12.73
CA VAL A 189 12.68 6.92 -13.46
C VAL A 189 12.52 8.43 -13.28
N GLU A 190 11.29 8.94 -13.24
CA GLU A 190 10.99 10.37 -13.07
C GLU A 190 11.10 10.85 -11.62
N SER A 191 11.15 9.93 -10.65
CA SER A 191 11.23 10.24 -9.23
C SER A 191 12.53 10.97 -8.89
N SER A 192 12.42 12.06 -8.14
CA SER A 192 13.59 12.74 -7.56
C SER A 192 14.38 11.88 -6.58
N LYS A 193 13.78 10.81 -6.05
CA LYS A 193 14.41 9.81 -5.20
C LYS A 193 15.30 8.84 -5.98
N THR A 194 15.10 8.73 -7.30
CA THR A 194 15.94 7.90 -8.17
C THR A 194 17.07 8.77 -8.72
N PRO A 195 18.35 8.40 -8.56
CA PRO A 195 19.49 9.21 -8.99
C PRO A 195 19.65 9.17 -10.51
N LEU A 196 18.75 9.82 -11.20
CA LEU A 196 18.82 10.03 -12.64
C LEU A 196 19.20 11.47 -12.91
N ILE A 197 19.96 11.71 -13.98
CA ILE A 197 20.56 12.98 -14.38
C ILE A 197 19.57 14.14 -14.41
N ASN A 198 20.05 15.26 -13.85
CA ASN A 198 19.81 16.68 -14.15
C ASN A 198 18.84 17.02 -15.31
N GLU A 199 17.55 16.68 -15.15
CA GLU A 199 16.48 17.48 -15.70
C GLU A 199 15.68 18.02 -14.53
N SER A 200 15.45 19.33 -14.51
CA SER A 200 14.82 20.02 -13.39
C SER A 200 13.53 19.32 -12.93
N ALA A 201 13.41 19.11 -11.62
CA ALA A 201 12.25 18.47 -10.97
C ALA A 201 10.89 19.07 -11.42
N ASP A 202 10.87 20.32 -11.87
CA ASP A 202 9.70 21.04 -12.38
C ASP A 202 9.07 20.40 -13.63
N ASN A 203 9.87 19.71 -14.45
CA ASN A 203 9.36 19.06 -15.67
C ASN A 203 8.73 17.69 -15.40
N ALA A 204 9.22 16.95 -14.40
CA ALA A 204 8.67 15.65 -14.01
C ALA A 204 7.27 15.80 -13.39
N PHE A 205 7.12 16.74 -12.46
CA PHE A 205 5.84 17.03 -11.80
C PHE A 205 4.76 17.50 -12.80
N SER A 206 5.13 18.36 -13.76
CA SER A 206 4.22 18.84 -14.81
C SER A 206 3.77 17.72 -15.76
N ARG A 207 4.65 16.75 -16.10
CA ARG A 207 4.29 15.57 -16.90
C ARG A 207 3.37 14.62 -16.15
N PHE A 208 3.62 14.40 -14.86
CA PHE A 208 2.79 13.57 -14.01
C PHE A 208 1.32 13.99 -14.04
N PHE A 209 1.03 15.28 -13.79
CA PHE A 209 -0.34 15.77 -13.84
C PHE A 209 -0.97 15.71 -15.22
N LYS A 210 -0.21 15.96 -16.29
CA LYS A 210 -0.73 15.84 -17.66
C LYS A 210 -1.12 14.40 -18.01
N ASN A 211 -0.30 13.42 -17.64
CA ASN A 211 -0.53 12.02 -17.95
C ASN A 211 -1.65 11.42 -17.09
N ALA A 212 -1.68 11.71 -15.78
CA ALA A 212 -2.76 11.30 -14.90
C ALA A 212 -4.12 11.89 -15.33
N PHE A 213 -4.14 13.17 -15.73
CA PHE A 213 -5.35 13.83 -16.21
C PHE A 213 -5.83 13.28 -17.56
N GLN A 214 -4.91 12.91 -18.44
CA GLN A 214 -5.24 12.29 -19.72
C GLN A 214 -5.77 10.86 -19.54
N TYR A 215 -5.23 10.11 -18.60
CA TYR A 215 -5.70 8.75 -18.27
C TYR A 215 -7.12 8.76 -17.73
N VAL A 216 -7.43 9.66 -16.80
CA VAL A 216 -8.79 9.84 -16.25
C VAL A 216 -9.77 10.27 -17.35
N LYS A 217 -9.37 11.15 -18.27
CA LYS A 217 -10.20 11.54 -19.43
C LYS A 217 -10.54 10.38 -20.36
N ASN A 218 -9.70 9.39 -20.48
CA ASN A 218 -9.92 8.23 -21.35
C ASN A 218 -10.74 7.12 -20.67
N LEU A 219 -11.08 7.26 -19.38
CA LEU A 219 -11.89 6.33 -18.58
C LEU A 219 -13.35 6.78 -18.45
N ILE A 220 -13.68 8.01 -18.89
CA ILE A 220 -15.02 8.60 -18.94
C ILE A 220 -15.48 8.66 -20.39
#